data_61c8f14e0ab218d09a5b50d689dfe75f
#
_entry.id   61c8f14e0ab218d09a5b50d689dfe75f
#
_cell.length_a   1.000
_cell.length_b   1.000
_cell.length_c   1.000
_cell.angle_alpha   90.00
_cell.angle_beta   90.00
_cell.angle_gamma   90.00
#
_symmetry.space_group_name_H-M   'P 1'
#
loop_
_entity.id
_entity.type
_entity.pdbx_description
1 polymer ?
#
loop_
_entity_poly.entity_id
_entity_poly.type
_entity_poly.pdbx_seq_one_letter_code
_entity_poly.pdbx_strand_id
1 'polypeptide(L)'
;SEVYKIQALNAELALYSESEFMEPLKFAVSGGKRIRPIILLLAAESIGKIDENTLSGACAIELLHTESVIHDDIIDNETKRRQKDPFHIKYGYNTSVLTGDFVLGLILNISSRLDNPRITKDLATAAMLMSEGEILEGKLEESEDATFDDYLKVMEYKTATAFEMAAKLGAILGNGTEEQIVSLAEYGKNIGIAYQIRDDLMDWKNEDKLFNLLIKKSTDPRIVFNKMEDMLKEYSQRAIESLRKINQNDAKNNLETLVKFTEFKA
;
A
#
# COMPACT_ATOMS: atom_id res chain seq x y z
N SER A 1 -14.09 -9.26 -8.43
CA SER A 1 -14.23 -8.36 -9.57
C SER A 1 -14.19 -6.90 -9.12
N GLU A 2 -13.75 -5.98 -9.99
CA GLU A 2 -13.64 -4.53 -9.69
C GLU A 2 -14.98 -3.90 -9.25
N VAL A 3 -16.09 -4.42 -9.76
CA VAL A 3 -17.44 -3.92 -9.44
C VAL A 3 -17.75 -4.01 -7.95
N TYR A 4 -17.43 -5.13 -7.29
CA TYR A 4 -17.71 -5.30 -5.85
C TYR A 4 -16.87 -4.36 -4.97
N LYS A 5 -15.65 -4.02 -5.39
CA LYS A 5 -14.73 -3.16 -4.62
C LYS A 5 -15.18 -1.71 -4.60
N ILE A 6 -15.61 -1.20 -5.75
CA ILE A 6 -16.12 0.17 -5.89
C ILE A 6 -17.47 0.29 -5.18
N GLN A 7 -18.33 -0.73 -5.27
CA GLN A 7 -19.63 -0.74 -4.60
C GLN A 7 -19.48 -0.72 -3.08
N ALA A 8 -18.60 -1.53 -2.50
CA ALA A 8 -18.37 -1.55 -1.06
C ALA A 8 -17.85 -0.21 -0.54
N LEU A 9 -16.89 0.41 -1.22
CA LEU A 9 -16.37 1.73 -0.85
C LEU A 9 -17.45 2.82 -0.98
N ASN A 10 -18.21 2.80 -2.06
CA ASN A 10 -19.31 3.75 -2.25
C ASN A 10 -20.42 3.56 -1.21
N ALA A 11 -20.74 2.34 -0.82
CA ALA A 11 -21.70 2.06 0.24
C ALA A 11 -21.22 2.58 1.60
N GLU A 12 -19.93 2.40 1.92
CA GLU A 12 -19.35 2.95 3.14
C GLU A 12 -19.38 4.48 3.15
N LEU A 13 -18.98 5.13 2.05
CA LEU A 13 -19.01 6.58 1.93
C LEU A 13 -20.43 7.15 1.96
N ALA A 14 -21.43 6.41 1.48
CA ALA A 14 -22.83 6.82 1.50
C ALA A 14 -23.38 7.01 2.93
N LEU A 15 -22.79 6.35 3.94
CA LEU A 15 -23.16 6.57 5.36
C LEU A 15 -22.86 8.00 5.83
N TYR A 16 -22.02 8.74 5.12
CA TYR A 16 -21.58 10.09 5.44
C TYR A 16 -21.99 11.12 4.38
N SER A 17 -23.09 10.85 3.66
CA SER A 17 -23.56 11.69 2.52
C SER A 17 -23.77 13.16 2.87
N GLU A 18 -24.11 13.47 4.11
CA GLU A 18 -24.31 14.84 4.60
C GLU A 18 -23.03 15.52 5.10
N SER A 19 -21.88 14.83 5.03
CA SER A 19 -20.61 15.38 5.51
C SER A 19 -19.98 16.32 4.48
N GLU A 20 -19.42 17.42 4.95
CA GLU A 20 -18.59 18.35 4.14
C GLU A 20 -17.36 17.65 3.52
N PHE A 21 -16.95 16.51 4.06
CA PHE A 21 -15.85 15.71 3.53
C PHE A 21 -16.24 14.80 2.36
N MET A 22 -17.53 14.69 2.02
CA MET A 22 -17.99 13.73 1.02
C MET A 22 -17.39 13.99 -0.36
N GLU A 23 -17.43 15.23 -0.86
CA GLU A 23 -16.86 15.57 -2.17
C GLU A 23 -15.32 15.47 -2.19
N PRO A 24 -14.59 15.99 -1.17
CA PRO A 24 -13.17 15.72 -1.04
C PRO A 24 -12.81 14.23 -1.02
N LEU A 25 -13.55 13.40 -0.27
CA LEU A 25 -13.31 11.96 -0.19
C LEU A 25 -13.55 11.25 -1.53
N LYS A 26 -14.65 11.54 -2.21
CA LYS A 26 -14.91 10.98 -3.56
C LYS A 26 -13.78 11.31 -4.52
N PHE A 27 -13.24 12.51 -4.45
CA PHE A 27 -12.10 12.91 -5.25
C PHE A 27 -10.84 12.11 -4.85
N ALA A 28 -10.53 12.04 -3.57
CA ALA A 28 -9.35 11.34 -3.05
C ALA A 28 -9.34 9.86 -3.42
N VAL A 29 -10.49 9.18 -3.30
CA VAL A 29 -10.62 7.76 -3.65
C VAL A 29 -10.85 7.52 -5.13
N SER A 30 -10.94 8.56 -5.98
CA SER A 30 -11.16 8.38 -7.40
C SER A 30 -9.90 7.88 -8.12
N GLY A 31 -10.04 6.88 -8.98
CA GLY A 31 -8.93 6.33 -9.77
C GLY A 31 -8.06 5.33 -8.99
N GLY A 32 -6.89 5.02 -9.52
CA GLY A 32 -5.97 4.05 -8.95
C GLY A 32 -6.24 2.60 -9.35
N LYS A 33 -5.18 1.77 -9.28
CA LYS A 33 -5.23 0.35 -9.68
C LYS A 33 -5.89 -0.56 -8.63
N ARG A 34 -6.18 -0.07 -7.44
CA ARG A 34 -6.81 -0.81 -6.32
C ARG A 34 -6.08 -2.11 -5.96
N ILE A 35 -4.76 -2.15 -6.07
CA ILE A 35 -3.98 -3.38 -5.87
C ILE A 35 -4.11 -3.89 -4.44
N ARG A 36 -4.06 -3.01 -3.44
CA ARG A 36 -4.13 -3.40 -2.02
C ARG A 36 -5.47 -4.04 -1.63
N PRO A 37 -6.64 -3.45 -1.92
CA PRO A 37 -7.91 -4.14 -1.69
C PRO A 37 -8.06 -5.42 -2.54
N ILE A 38 -7.47 -5.50 -3.74
CA ILE A 38 -7.44 -6.73 -4.52
C ILE A 38 -6.68 -7.83 -3.78
N ILE A 39 -5.51 -7.53 -3.27
CA ILE A 39 -4.69 -8.47 -2.49
C ILE A 39 -5.45 -8.96 -1.26
N LEU A 40 -6.12 -8.07 -0.53
CA LEU A 40 -6.93 -8.46 0.63
C LEU A 40 -8.01 -9.46 0.25
N LEU A 41 -8.79 -9.16 -0.79
CA LEU A 41 -9.88 -10.04 -1.23
C LEU A 41 -9.37 -11.38 -1.74
N LEU A 42 -8.28 -11.40 -2.52
CA LEU A 42 -7.67 -12.63 -2.99
C LEU A 42 -7.08 -13.45 -1.83
N ALA A 43 -6.46 -12.80 -0.85
CA ALA A 43 -5.95 -13.47 0.34
C ALA A 43 -7.10 -14.12 1.12
N ALA A 44 -8.21 -13.42 1.34
CA ALA A 44 -9.40 -13.98 1.99
C ALA A 44 -9.98 -15.16 1.19
N GLU A 45 -10.15 -15.00 -0.13
CA GLU A 45 -10.70 -16.02 -1.00
C GLU A 45 -9.80 -17.27 -1.12
N SER A 46 -8.48 -17.10 -1.01
CA SER A 46 -7.51 -18.21 -1.01
C SER A 46 -7.63 -19.11 0.22
N ILE A 47 -8.20 -18.60 1.31
CA ILE A 47 -8.40 -19.29 2.58
C ILE A 47 -9.84 -19.76 2.75
N GLY A 48 -10.80 -18.86 2.49
CA GLY A 48 -12.21 -19.07 2.76
C GLY A 48 -13.11 -18.36 1.78
N LYS A 49 -14.09 -17.61 2.28
CA LYS A 49 -15.07 -16.90 1.45
C LYS A 49 -14.99 -15.40 1.67
N ILE A 50 -15.28 -14.65 0.62
CA ILE A 50 -15.53 -13.22 0.69
C ILE A 50 -16.93 -12.99 1.29
N ASP A 51 -17.00 -12.15 2.32
CA ASP A 51 -18.22 -11.70 2.97
C ASP A 51 -18.21 -10.17 3.16
N GLU A 52 -19.22 -9.65 3.87
CA GLU A 52 -19.31 -8.21 4.15
C GLU A 52 -18.13 -7.69 5.00
N ASN A 53 -17.58 -8.52 5.89
CA ASN A 53 -16.43 -8.14 6.70
C ASN A 53 -15.15 -8.03 5.84
N THR A 54 -14.96 -8.93 4.88
CA THR A 54 -13.84 -8.84 3.94
C THR A 54 -13.95 -7.61 3.05
N LEU A 55 -15.16 -7.24 2.62
CA LEU A 55 -15.40 -6.01 1.86
C LEU A 55 -15.13 -4.76 2.70
N SER A 56 -15.56 -4.74 3.95
CA SER A 56 -15.26 -3.65 4.90
C SER A 56 -13.75 -3.53 5.17
N GLY A 57 -13.05 -4.65 5.34
CA GLY A 57 -11.59 -4.67 5.46
C GLY A 57 -10.90 -4.11 4.22
N ALA A 58 -11.39 -4.44 3.03
CA ALA A 58 -10.87 -3.89 1.77
C ALA A 58 -11.07 -2.37 1.67
N CYS A 59 -12.20 -1.86 2.17
CA CYS A 59 -12.42 -0.41 2.30
C CYS A 59 -11.43 0.25 3.25
N ALA A 60 -11.19 -0.34 4.42
CA ALA A 60 -10.24 0.19 5.40
C ALA A 60 -8.80 0.28 4.83
N ILE A 61 -8.36 -0.74 4.10
CA ILE A 61 -7.04 -0.76 3.45
C ILE A 61 -6.94 0.29 2.34
N GLU A 62 -7.98 0.48 1.54
CA GLU A 62 -7.98 1.54 0.51
C GLU A 62 -7.98 2.93 1.13
N LEU A 63 -8.72 3.12 2.22
CA LEU A 63 -8.73 4.38 2.96
C LEU A 63 -7.37 4.66 3.61
N LEU A 64 -6.70 3.66 4.18
CA LEU A 64 -5.36 3.80 4.74
C LEU A 64 -4.35 4.27 3.67
N HIS A 65 -4.41 3.68 2.47
CA HIS A 65 -3.59 4.14 1.36
C HIS A 65 -4.00 5.54 0.87
N THR A 66 -5.29 5.86 0.85
CA THR A 66 -5.77 7.19 0.43
C THR A 66 -5.29 8.27 1.38
N GLU A 67 -5.33 8.02 2.68
CA GLU A 67 -4.83 8.93 3.71
C GLU A 67 -3.33 9.20 3.52
N SER A 68 -2.51 8.16 3.34
CA SER A 68 -1.07 8.35 3.10
C SER A 68 -0.81 9.19 1.85
N VAL A 69 -1.54 8.96 0.76
CA VAL A 69 -1.39 9.75 -0.48
C VAL A 69 -1.74 11.22 -0.29
N ILE A 70 -2.79 11.54 0.50
CA ILE A 70 -3.15 12.93 0.81
C ILE A 70 -2.01 13.63 1.56
N HIS A 71 -1.40 12.96 2.52
CA HIS A 71 -0.31 13.50 3.31
C HIS A 71 1.00 13.60 2.50
N ASP A 72 1.35 12.55 1.75
CA ASP A 72 2.54 12.53 0.87
C ASP A 72 2.50 13.72 -0.11
N ASP A 73 1.35 13.96 -0.76
CA ASP A 73 1.19 15.07 -1.71
C ASP A 73 1.50 16.44 -1.09
N ILE A 74 1.18 16.63 0.20
CA ILE A 74 1.51 17.85 0.94
C ILE A 74 3.00 17.91 1.28
N ILE A 75 3.56 16.81 1.79
CA ILE A 75 4.93 16.73 2.26
C ILE A 75 5.91 16.91 1.10
N ASP A 76 5.63 16.25 -0.03
CA ASP A 76 6.46 16.30 -1.24
C ASP A 76 6.23 17.56 -2.09
N ASN A 77 5.31 18.45 -1.69
CA ASN A 77 4.89 19.60 -2.47
C ASN A 77 4.55 19.25 -3.93
N GLU A 78 3.89 18.11 -4.13
CA GLU A 78 3.55 17.61 -5.45
C GLU A 78 2.70 18.64 -6.22
N THR A 79 3.05 18.89 -7.48
CA THR A 79 2.31 19.81 -8.36
C THR A 79 1.42 19.11 -9.35
N LYS A 80 1.65 17.81 -9.59
CA LYS A 80 0.83 16.96 -10.47
C LYS A 80 0.84 15.53 -10.00
N ARG A 81 -0.35 14.92 -9.93
CA ARG A 81 -0.52 13.50 -9.65
C ARG A 81 -1.42 12.83 -10.70
N ARG A 82 -0.87 11.87 -11.45
CA ARG A 82 -1.61 11.11 -12.49
C ARG A 82 -2.39 12.03 -13.46
N GLN A 83 -1.76 13.11 -13.90
CA GLN A 83 -2.33 14.13 -14.82
C GLN A 83 -3.50 14.94 -14.22
N LYS A 84 -3.70 14.89 -12.90
CA LYS A 84 -4.69 15.71 -12.17
C LYS A 84 -3.96 16.58 -11.15
N ASP A 85 -4.66 17.58 -10.64
CA ASP A 85 -4.18 18.34 -9.50
C ASP A 85 -4.11 17.45 -8.27
N PRO A 86 -3.02 17.51 -7.47
CA PRO A 86 -2.95 16.88 -6.15
C PRO A 86 -4.07 17.38 -5.27
N PHE A 87 -4.41 16.60 -4.24
CA PHE A 87 -5.53 16.92 -3.36
C PHE A 87 -5.41 18.30 -2.73
N HIS A 88 -4.22 18.68 -2.23
CA HIS A 88 -3.97 19.95 -1.55
C HIS A 88 -4.03 21.17 -2.51
N ILE A 89 -3.72 20.99 -3.79
CA ILE A 89 -3.89 22.06 -4.81
C ILE A 89 -5.38 22.31 -5.03
N LYS A 90 -6.19 21.27 -5.08
CA LYS A 90 -7.64 21.40 -5.35
C LYS A 90 -8.44 21.92 -4.17
N TYR A 91 -8.16 21.40 -2.95
CA TYR A 91 -8.99 21.68 -1.76
C TYR A 91 -8.29 22.54 -0.71
N GLY A 92 -7.02 22.85 -0.90
CA GLY A 92 -6.22 23.62 0.04
C GLY A 92 -5.63 22.79 1.18
N TYR A 93 -4.64 23.36 1.84
CA TYR A 93 -3.86 22.71 2.90
C TYR A 93 -4.72 22.26 4.09
N ASN A 94 -5.56 23.17 4.64
CA ASN A 94 -6.38 22.88 5.81
C ASN A 94 -7.34 21.72 5.55
N THR A 95 -8.02 21.72 4.40
CA THR A 95 -8.95 20.64 4.03
C THR A 95 -8.19 19.32 3.86
N SER A 96 -6.96 19.34 3.35
CA SER A 96 -6.17 18.13 3.17
C SER A 96 -5.81 17.49 4.51
N VAL A 97 -5.31 18.28 5.46
CA VAL A 97 -4.98 17.78 6.82
C VAL A 97 -6.22 17.21 7.50
N LEU A 98 -7.32 17.97 7.51
CA LEU A 98 -8.57 17.52 8.13
C LEU A 98 -9.20 16.32 7.42
N THR A 99 -9.04 16.19 6.11
CA THR A 99 -9.51 15.00 5.39
C THR A 99 -8.70 13.77 5.78
N GLY A 100 -7.39 13.90 5.98
CA GLY A 100 -6.57 12.81 6.53
C GLY A 100 -7.07 12.34 7.90
N ASP A 101 -7.32 13.28 8.82
CA ASP A 101 -7.89 12.97 10.16
C ASP A 101 -9.27 12.29 10.05
N PHE A 102 -10.12 12.78 9.15
CA PHE A 102 -11.44 12.19 8.92
C PHE A 102 -11.33 10.75 8.38
N VAL A 103 -10.43 10.52 7.44
CA VAL A 103 -10.17 9.18 6.89
C VAL A 103 -9.65 8.23 7.97
N LEU A 104 -8.75 8.69 8.84
CA LEU A 104 -8.30 7.90 9.99
C LEU A 104 -9.48 7.53 10.90
N GLY A 105 -10.38 8.47 11.16
CA GLY A 105 -11.62 8.22 11.89
C GLY A 105 -12.50 7.16 11.21
N LEU A 106 -12.62 7.18 9.88
CA LEU A 106 -13.34 6.17 9.12
C LEU A 106 -12.71 4.78 9.26
N ILE A 107 -11.39 4.68 9.17
CA ILE A 107 -10.65 3.42 9.35
C ILE A 107 -10.92 2.82 10.73
N LEU A 108 -10.85 3.64 11.78
CA LEU A 108 -11.15 3.22 13.15
C LEU A 108 -12.60 2.76 13.30
N ASN A 109 -13.55 3.49 12.71
CA ASN A 109 -14.97 3.13 12.73
C ASN A 109 -15.22 1.80 12.02
N ILE A 110 -14.66 1.59 10.83
CA ILE A 110 -14.77 0.33 10.09
C ILE A 110 -14.15 -0.81 10.91
N SER A 111 -12.93 -0.64 11.43
CA SER A 111 -12.24 -1.69 12.17
C SER A 111 -12.96 -2.09 13.46
N SER A 112 -13.60 -1.14 14.13
CA SER A 112 -14.39 -1.41 15.35
C SER A 112 -15.61 -2.29 15.07
N ARG A 113 -16.20 -2.20 13.88
CA ARG A 113 -17.36 -3.01 13.47
C ARG A 113 -16.98 -4.44 13.07
N LEU A 114 -15.70 -4.71 12.79
CA LEU A 114 -15.22 -6.04 12.45
C LEU A 114 -15.10 -6.98 13.68
N ASP A 115 -15.34 -6.46 14.87
CA ASP A 115 -15.37 -7.19 16.15
C ASP A 115 -14.13 -8.07 16.39
N ASN A 116 -12.97 -7.59 15.92
CA ASN A 116 -11.70 -8.27 16.09
C ASN A 116 -10.60 -7.25 16.50
N PRO A 117 -10.25 -7.19 17.80
CA PRO A 117 -9.25 -6.23 18.30
C PRO A 117 -7.87 -6.35 17.61
N ARG A 118 -7.53 -7.52 17.10
CA ARG A 118 -6.29 -7.75 16.33
C ARG A 118 -6.28 -6.88 15.08
N ILE A 119 -7.41 -6.80 14.36
CA ILE A 119 -7.51 -6.01 13.13
C ILE A 119 -7.27 -4.53 13.42
N THR A 120 -7.94 -3.99 14.44
CA THR A 120 -7.75 -2.58 14.84
C THR A 120 -6.30 -2.30 15.24
N LYS A 121 -5.69 -3.18 16.04
CA LYS A 121 -4.29 -3.07 16.44
C LYS A 121 -3.35 -3.09 15.22
N ASP A 122 -3.57 -4.03 14.31
CA ASP A 122 -2.73 -4.20 13.13
C ASP A 122 -2.84 -3.01 12.18
N LEU A 123 -4.05 -2.46 11.95
CA LEU A 123 -4.26 -1.25 11.15
C LEU A 123 -3.60 -0.02 11.79
N ALA A 124 -3.73 0.14 13.11
CA ALA A 124 -3.07 1.23 13.83
C ALA A 124 -1.54 1.13 13.73
N THR A 125 -0.99 -0.08 13.89
CA THR A 125 0.45 -0.32 13.72
C THR A 125 0.91 0.01 12.29
N ALA A 126 0.12 -0.36 11.28
CA ALA A 126 0.44 -0.04 9.89
C ALA A 126 0.49 1.48 9.66
N ALA A 127 -0.50 2.23 10.15
CA ALA A 127 -0.52 3.69 10.04
C ALA A 127 0.72 4.32 10.70
N MET A 128 1.11 3.84 11.89
CA MET A 128 2.31 4.32 12.59
C MET A 128 3.58 4.02 11.79
N LEU A 129 3.76 2.81 11.27
CA LEU A 129 4.94 2.43 10.48
C LEU A 129 5.03 3.21 9.18
N MET A 130 3.91 3.44 8.50
CA MET A 130 3.87 4.23 7.26
C MET A 130 4.31 5.68 7.54
N SER A 131 3.85 6.29 8.64
CA SER A 131 4.27 7.63 9.05
C SER A 131 5.76 7.68 9.44
N GLU A 132 6.27 6.65 10.12
CA GLU A 132 7.70 6.50 10.43
C GLU A 132 8.56 6.42 9.16
N GLY A 133 8.08 5.68 8.15
CA GLY A 133 8.75 5.57 6.85
C GLY A 133 8.84 6.90 6.14
N GLU A 134 7.76 7.69 6.17
CA GLU A 134 7.70 9.03 5.57
C GLU A 134 8.70 9.99 6.22
N ILE A 135 8.73 10.05 7.54
CA ILE A 135 9.70 10.90 8.27
C ILE A 135 11.15 10.44 8.03
N LEU A 136 11.39 9.13 7.96
CA LEU A 136 12.72 8.59 7.68
C LEU A 136 13.19 8.99 6.29
N GLU A 137 12.34 8.87 5.28
CA GLU A 137 12.64 9.27 3.89
C GLU A 137 13.06 10.74 3.82
N GLY A 138 12.24 11.65 4.38
CA GLY A 138 12.55 13.08 4.38
C GLY A 138 13.87 13.40 5.06
N LYS A 139 14.20 12.77 6.20
CA LYS A 139 15.50 12.95 6.87
C LYS A 139 16.68 12.48 6.03
N LEU A 140 16.52 11.36 5.31
CA LEU A 140 17.57 10.82 4.45
C LEU A 140 17.78 11.70 3.22
N GLU A 141 16.72 12.26 2.66
CA GLU A 141 16.79 13.22 1.56
C GLU A 141 17.47 14.52 1.98
N GLU A 142 17.12 15.09 3.14
CA GLU A 142 17.74 16.29 3.69
C GLU A 142 19.22 16.10 4.00
N SER A 143 19.61 14.95 4.53
CA SER A 143 21.01 14.65 4.89
C SER A 143 21.88 14.31 3.69
N GLU A 144 21.27 13.97 2.57
CA GLU A 144 21.91 13.39 1.39
C GLU A 144 22.80 12.16 1.71
N ASP A 145 22.55 11.50 2.86
CA ASP A 145 23.35 10.36 3.35
C ASP A 145 22.49 9.11 3.52
N ALA A 146 22.15 8.46 2.40
CA ALA A 146 21.38 7.24 2.38
C ALA A 146 22.21 6.03 1.93
N THR A 147 21.98 4.89 2.59
CA THR A 147 22.49 3.57 2.20
C THR A 147 21.39 2.73 1.54
N PHE A 148 21.77 1.57 0.97
CA PHE A 148 20.76 0.61 0.48
C PHE A 148 19.88 0.05 1.60
N ASP A 149 20.44 -0.13 2.80
CA ASP A 149 19.67 -0.63 3.95
C ASP A 149 18.65 0.42 4.41
N ASP A 150 19.00 1.71 4.38
CA ASP A 150 18.08 2.80 4.65
C ASP A 150 16.97 2.86 3.61
N TYR A 151 17.31 2.76 2.33
CA TYR A 151 16.36 2.71 1.23
C TYR A 151 15.39 1.53 1.38
N LEU A 152 15.90 0.34 1.69
CA LEU A 152 15.07 -0.83 1.93
C LEU A 152 14.14 -0.65 3.11
N LYS A 153 14.62 -0.05 4.20
CA LYS A 153 13.82 0.25 5.38
C LYS A 153 12.70 1.24 5.09
N VAL A 154 12.97 2.29 4.33
CA VAL A 154 11.93 3.24 3.88
C VAL A 154 10.88 2.53 3.04
N MET A 155 11.27 1.73 2.06
CA MET A 155 10.31 0.94 1.25
C MET A 155 9.47 -0.01 2.10
N GLU A 156 10.09 -0.68 3.06
CA GLU A 156 9.40 -1.60 3.97
C GLU A 156 8.34 -0.86 4.77
N TYR A 157 8.68 0.28 5.37
CA TYR A 157 7.79 1.04 6.24
C TYR A 157 6.73 1.81 5.45
N LYS A 158 7.14 2.61 4.47
CA LYS A 158 6.24 3.50 3.72
C LYS A 158 5.31 2.73 2.78
N THR A 159 5.81 1.72 2.07
CA THR A 159 5.07 1.06 0.99
C THR A 159 4.66 -0.36 1.32
N ALA A 160 5.60 -1.23 1.72
CA ALA A 160 5.32 -2.65 1.91
C ALA A 160 4.37 -2.91 3.08
N THR A 161 4.37 -2.06 4.11
CA THR A 161 3.46 -2.16 5.26
C THR A 161 1.99 -2.24 4.84
N ALA A 162 1.53 -1.41 3.90
CA ALA A 162 0.14 -1.44 3.45
C ALA A 162 -0.20 -2.69 2.61
N PHE A 163 0.77 -3.23 1.88
CA PHE A 163 0.62 -4.50 1.16
C PHE A 163 0.58 -5.71 2.11
N GLU A 164 1.50 -5.72 3.09
CA GLU A 164 1.54 -6.73 4.15
C GLU A 164 0.22 -6.76 4.91
N MET A 165 -0.26 -5.57 5.31
CA MET A 165 -1.52 -5.44 6.03
C MET A 165 -2.70 -5.91 5.20
N ALA A 166 -2.76 -5.59 3.91
CA ALA A 166 -3.81 -6.05 3.02
C ALA A 166 -3.90 -7.58 2.97
N ALA A 167 -2.78 -8.26 2.74
CA ALA A 167 -2.74 -9.72 2.68
C ALA A 167 -3.02 -10.36 4.05
N LYS A 168 -2.47 -9.81 5.13
CA LYS A 168 -2.69 -10.27 6.50
C LYS A 168 -4.15 -10.16 6.92
N LEU A 169 -4.78 -8.99 6.70
CA LEU A 169 -6.20 -8.80 6.99
C LEU A 169 -7.08 -9.77 6.19
N GLY A 170 -6.78 -9.95 4.91
CA GLY A 170 -7.48 -10.91 4.08
C GLY A 170 -7.43 -12.32 4.68
N ALA A 171 -6.25 -12.76 5.13
CA ALA A 171 -6.10 -14.05 5.77
C ALA A 171 -6.89 -14.16 7.09
N ILE A 172 -6.87 -13.12 7.94
CA ILE A 172 -7.63 -13.08 9.20
C ILE A 172 -9.14 -13.15 8.90
N LEU A 173 -9.64 -12.33 8.00
CA LEU A 173 -11.05 -12.25 7.64
C LEU A 173 -11.54 -13.50 6.89
N GLY A 174 -10.64 -14.20 6.17
CA GLY A 174 -10.88 -15.50 5.58
C GLY A 174 -10.86 -16.67 6.57
N ASN A 175 -10.69 -16.40 7.88
CA ASN A 175 -10.53 -17.40 8.94
C ASN A 175 -9.32 -18.31 8.76
N GLY A 176 -8.19 -17.76 8.32
CA GLY A 176 -6.93 -18.48 8.17
C GLY A 176 -6.33 -18.94 9.49
N THR A 177 -5.56 -20.02 9.43
CA THR A 177 -4.69 -20.43 10.54
C THR A 177 -3.56 -19.41 10.74
N GLU A 178 -2.93 -19.40 11.92
CA GLU A 178 -1.78 -18.50 12.16
C GLU A 178 -0.65 -18.71 11.12
N GLU A 179 -0.41 -19.94 10.70
CA GLU A 179 0.57 -20.23 9.65
C GLU A 179 0.19 -19.58 8.31
N GLN A 180 -1.08 -19.65 7.94
CA GLN A 180 -1.59 -19.02 6.70
C GLN A 180 -1.57 -17.49 6.80
N ILE A 181 -1.91 -16.93 7.97
CA ILE A 181 -1.87 -15.48 8.22
C ILE A 181 -0.43 -14.96 8.08
N VAL A 182 0.54 -15.64 8.69
CA VAL A 182 1.97 -15.28 8.57
C VAL A 182 2.44 -15.41 7.12
N SER A 183 2.10 -16.51 6.44
CA SER A 183 2.46 -16.73 5.03
C SER A 183 1.94 -15.62 4.11
N LEU A 184 0.68 -15.21 4.27
CA LEU A 184 0.08 -14.15 3.46
C LEU A 184 0.63 -12.76 3.84
N ALA A 185 0.93 -12.51 5.12
CA ALA A 185 1.61 -11.29 5.53
C ALA A 185 3.00 -11.17 4.86
N GLU A 186 3.79 -12.24 4.85
CA GLU A 186 5.09 -12.30 4.16
C GLU A 186 4.94 -12.10 2.64
N TYR A 187 3.92 -12.72 2.02
CA TYR A 187 3.59 -12.47 0.62
C TYR A 187 3.35 -10.98 0.37
N GLY A 188 2.49 -10.35 1.18
CA GLY A 188 2.16 -8.93 1.07
C GLY A 188 3.40 -8.05 1.20
N LYS A 189 4.23 -8.29 2.21
CA LYS A 189 5.49 -7.56 2.42
C LYS A 189 6.40 -7.67 1.21
N ASN A 190 6.67 -8.88 0.73
CA ASN A 190 7.60 -9.11 -0.37
C ASN A 190 7.11 -8.54 -1.70
N ILE A 191 5.81 -8.69 -2.03
CA ILE A 191 5.26 -8.09 -3.25
C ILE A 191 5.23 -6.56 -3.16
N GLY A 192 5.01 -5.98 -1.97
CA GLY A 192 5.04 -4.54 -1.75
C GLY A 192 6.42 -3.94 -2.01
N ILE A 193 7.48 -4.59 -1.52
CA ILE A 193 8.88 -4.19 -1.80
C ILE A 193 9.18 -4.32 -3.30
N ALA A 194 8.85 -5.46 -3.92
CA ALA A 194 9.04 -5.68 -5.35
C ALA A 194 8.31 -4.63 -6.19
N TYR A 195 7.08 -4.28 -5.80
CA TYR A 195 6.28 -3.26 -6.48
C TYR A 195 6.96 -1.89 -6.45
N GLN A 196 7.49 -1.46 -5.29
CA GLN A 196 8.17 -0.18 -5.16
C GLN A 196 9.50 -0.15 -5.93
N ILE A 197 10.32 -1.22 -5.84
CA ILE A 197 11.56 -1.32 -6.61
C ILE A 197 11.28 -1.18 -8.11
N ARG A 198 10.24 -1.85 -8.61
CA ARG A 198 9.84 -1.74 -10.01
C ARG A 198 9.44 -0.31 -10.38
N ASP A 199 8.64 0.34 -9.56
CA ASP A 199 8.19 1.71 -9.82
C ASP A 199 9.39 2.67 -9.82
N ASP A 200 10.35 2.53 -8.90
CA ASP A 200 11.57 3.35 -8.85
C ASP A 200 12.47 3.09 -10.09
N LEU A 201 12.60 1.85 -10.54
CA LEU A 201 13.33 1.52 -11.76
C LEU A 201 12.66 2.12 -13.02
N MET A 202 11.33 2.21 -13.05
CA MET A 202 10.62 2.83 -14.17
C MET A 202 10.72 4.36 -14.17
N ASP A 203 10.73 4.96 -12.99
CA ASP A 203 10.68 6.41 -12.79
C ASP A 203 12.03 7.03 -12.40
N TRP A 204 13.14 6.33 -12.63
CA TRP A 204 14.48 6.70 -12.17
C TRP A 204 14.97 8.08 -12.64
N LYS A 205 14.39 8.64 -13.70
CA LYS A 205 14.71 9.98 -14.22
C LYS A 205 14.12 11.11 -13.38
N ASN A 206 13.30 10.80 -12.41
CA ASN A 206 12.72 11.77 -11.49
C ASN A 206 13.74 12.09 -10.39
N GLU A 207 14.37 13.27 -10.44
CA GLU A 207 15.61 13.59 -9.71
C GLU A 207 15.48 13.71 -8.20
N ASP A 208 14.26 13.81 -7.67
CA ASP A 208 14.00 14.15 -6.27
C ASP A 208 13.71 12.94 -5.35
N LYS A 209 13.97 11.72 -5.80
CA LYS A 209 13.70 10.51 -5.03
C LYS A 209 14.94 9.94 -4.34
N LEU A 210 14.73 9.30 -3.17
CA LEU A 210 15.76 8.62 -2.38
C LEU A 210 16.63 7.66 -3.24
N PHE A 211 16.01 6.96 -4.20
CA PHE A 211 16.72 6.11 -5.16
C PHE A 211 17.80 6.87 -5.95
N ASN A 212 17.53 8.12 -6.32
CA ASN A 212 18.48 8.94 -7.04
C ASN A 212 19.68 9.38 -6.20
N LEU A 213 19.53 9.47 -4.87
CA LEU A 213 20.67 9.70 -3.97
C LEU A 213 21.64 8.51 -4.02
N LEU A 214 21.12 7.28 -4.07
CA LEU A 214 21.95 6.07 -4.23
C LEU A 214 22.71 6.09 -5.57
N ILE A 215 22.07 6.53 -6.64
CA ILE A 215 22.69 6.65 -7.96
C ILE A 215 23.80 7.73 -7.94
N LYS A 216 23.51 8.91 -7.38
CA LYS A 216 24.48 10.03 -7.28
C LYS A 216 25.73 9.67 -6.47
N LYS A 217 25.58 8.84 -5.43
CA LYS A 217 26.68 8.36 -4.59
C LYS A 217 27.52 7.24 -5.23
N SER A 218 26.98 6.57 -6.21
CA SER A 218 27.67 5.45 -6.86
C SER A 218 28.71 5.96 -7.86
N THR A 219 29.85 5.29 -7.90
CA THR A 219 30.89 5.51 -8.93
C THR A 219 30.42 5.09 -10.33
N ASP A 220 29.49 4.16 -10.41
CA ASP A 220 28.84 3.70 -11.64
C ASP A 220 27.36 3.43 -11.38
N PRO A 221 26.46 4.23 -11.97
CA PRO A 221 25.00 4.02 -11.84
C PRO A 221 24.54 2.59 -12.18
N ARG A 222 25.21 1.89 -13.10
CA ARG A 222 24.86 0.52 -13.50
C ARG A 222 24.94 -0.46 -12.33
N ILE A 223 25.84 -0.22 -11.36
CA ILE A 223 25.94 -1.06 -10.15
C ILE A 223 24.65 -0.96 -9.33
N VAL A 224 24.10 0.25 -9.20
CA VAL A 224 22.86 0.48 -8.48
C VAL A 224 21.67 -0.18 -9.20
N PHE A 225 21.57 0.02 -10.51
CA PHE A 225 20.51 -0.61 -11.33
C PHE A 225 20.55 -2.12 -11.26
N ASN A 226 21.71 -2.74 -11.46
CA ASN A 226 21.86 -4.19 -11.38
C ASN A 226 21.45 -4.73 -10.00
N LYS A 227 21.88 -4.05 -8.93
CA LYS A 227 21.48 -4.43 -7.56
C LYS A 227 19.98 -4.34 -7.36
N MET A 228 19.34 -3.30 -7.88
CA MET A 228 17.88 -3.12 -7.80
C MET A 228 17.13 -4.19 -8.58
N GLU A 229 17.59 -4.54 -9.78
CA GLU A 229 17.01 -5.64 -10.58
C GLU A 229 17.15 -6.99 -9.88
N ASP A 230 18.30 -7.26 -9.26
CA ASP A 230 18.52 -8.49 -8.51
C ASP A 230 17.62 -8.55 -7.27
N MET A 231 17.49 -7.44 -6.54
CA MET A 231 16.56 -7.33 -5.43
C MET A 231 15.10 -7.53 -5.88
N LEU A 232 14.70 -6.95 -7.00
CA LEU A 232 13.37 -7.13 -7.57
C LEU A 232 13.05 -8.61 -7.81
N LYS A 233 14.00 -9.34 -8.44
CA LYS A 233 13.87 -10.80 -8.68
C LYS A 233 13.77 -11.56 -7.36
N GLU A 234 14.64 -11.23 -6.40
CA GLU A 234 14.66 -11.87 -5.08
C GLU A 234 13.33 -11.70 -4.33
N TYR A 235 12.82 -10.47 -4.21
CA TYR A 235 11.57 -10.20 -3.51
C TYR A 235 10.35 -10.78 -4.24
N SER A 236 10.35 -10.78 -5.57
CA SER A 236 9.32 -11.46 -6.37
C SER A 236 9.32 -12.96 -6.11
N GLN A 237 10.49 -13.59 -6.06
CA GLN A 237 10.64 -15.02 -5.75
C GLN A 237 10.18 -15.31 -4.31
N ARG A 238 10.58 -14.52 -3.33
CA ARG A 238 10.15 -14.64 -1.93
C ARG A 238 8.63 -14.54 -1.79
N ALA A 239 7.98 -13.63 -2.54
CA ALA A 239 6.53 -13.52 -2.56
C ALA A 239 5.86 -14.82 -3.04
N ILE A 240 6.34 -15.43 -4.14
CA ILE A 240 5.84 -16.73 -4.61
C ILE A 240 6.07 -17.83 -3.57
N GLU A 241 7.25 -17.88 -2.96
CA GLU A 241 7.60 -18.87 -1.95
C GLU A 241 6.71 -18.78 -0.71
N SER A 242 6.34 -17.57 -0.30
CA SER A 242 5.43 -17.34 0.82
C SER A 242 4.05 -17.99 0.60
N LEU A 243 3.61 -18.21 -0.64
CA LEU A 243 2.33 -18.84 -0.95
C LEU A 243 2.34 -20.37 -0.83
N ARG A 244 3.47 -21.01 -0.53
CA ARG A 244 3.58 -22.49 -0.46
C ARG A 244 2.66 -23.13 0.58
N LYS A 245 2.33 -22.39 1.65
CA LYS A 245 1.44 -22.85 2.73
C LYS A 245 -0.05 -22.65 2.42
N ILE A 246 -0.37 -22.01 1.32
CA ILE A 246 -1.73 -21.77 0.88
C ILE A 246 -2.15 -22.89 -0.07
N ASN A 247 -3.34 -23.44 0.16
CA ASN A 247 -3.88 -24.49 -0.69
C ASN A 247 -4.06 -23.99 -2.14
N GLN A 248 -3.89 -24.92 -3.09
CA GLN A 248 -4.03 -24.60 -4.51
C GLN A 248 -5.49 -24.29 -4.83
N ASN A 249 -5.74 -23.09 -5.33
CA ASN A 249 -7.03 -22.61 -5.84
C ASN A 249 -6.84 -21.41 -6.78
N ASP A 250 -7.92 -20.93 -7.39
CA ASP A 250 -7.86 -19.82 -8.35
C ASP A 250 -7.39 -18.50 -7.72
N ALA A 251 -7.76 -18.22 -6.48
CA ALA A 251 -7.33 -17.02 -5.78
C ALA A 251 -5.82 -17.04 -5.54
N LYS A 252 -5.24 -18.18 -5.15
CA LYS A 252 -3.77 -18.32 -5.07
C LYS A 252 -3.10 -18.11 -6.43
N ASN A 253 -3.63 -18.69 -7.51
CA ASN A 253 -3.11 -18.47 -8.86
C ASN A 253 -3.13 -16.98 -9.23
N ASN A 254 -4.17 -16.26 -8.83
CA ASN A 254 -4.28 -14.83 -9.05
C ASN A 254 -3.25 -14.04 -8.22
N LEU A 255 -2.97 -14.43 -6.97
CA LEU A 255 -1.91 -13.84 -6.16
C LEU A 255 -0.53 -14.07 -6.79
N GLU A 256 -0.24 -15.28 -7.30
CA GLU A 256 0.98 -15.58 -8.05
C GLU A 256 1.08 -14.75 -9.33
N THR A 257 -0.04 -14.55 -10.03
CA THR A 257 -0.10 -13.72 -11.24
C THR A 257 0.20 -12.24 -10.93
N LEU A 258 -0.25 -11.70 -9.79
CA LEU A 258 0.06 -10.34 -9.38
C LEU A 258 1.58 -10.11 -9.24
N VAL A 259 2.34 -11.11 -8.80
CA VAL A 259 3.81 -11.00 -8.73
C VAL A 259 4.43 -10.78 -10.10
N LYS A 260 3.88 -11.38 -11.16
CA LYS A 260 4.38 -11.19 -12.54
C LYS A 260 4.23 -9.75 -13.02
N PHE A 261 3.27 -8.98 -12.49
CA PHE A 261 3.14 -7.56 -12.81
C PHE A 261 4.22 -6.70 -12.15
N THR A 262 5.01 -7.25 -11.21
CA THR A 262 6.18 -6.56 -10.67
C THR A 262 7.43 -6.78 -11.53
N GLU A 263 7.41 -7.71 -12.49
CA GLU A 263 8.53 -7.94 -13.39
C GLU A 263 8.85 -6.68 -14.19
N PHE A 264 10.12 -6.30 -14.16
CA PHE A 264 10.67 -5.20 -14.95
C PHE A 264 11.28 -5.80 -16.23
N LYS A 265 10.80 -5.31 -17.38
CA LYS A 265 11.44 -5.58 -18.67
C LYS A 265 12.07 -4.26 -19.11
N ALA A 266 13.40 -4.21 -19.05
CA ALA A 266 14.20 -3.11 -19.54
C ALA A 266 13.99 -2.87 -21.05
#